data_93849c2fcdc45eb01501b3ecff5116db
#
_entry.id   93849c2fcdc45eb01501b3ecff5116db
#
_cell.length_a   1.000
_cell.length_b   1.000
_cell.length_c   1.000
_cell.angle_alpha   90.00
_cell.angle_beta   90.00
_cell.angle_gamma   90.00
#
_symmetry.space_group_name_H-M   'P 1'
#
loop_
_entity.id
_entity.type
_entity.pdbx_description
1 polymer ?
#
loop_
_entity_poly.entity_id
_entity_poly.type
_entity_poly.pdbx_seq_one_letter_code
_entity_poly.pdbx_strand_id
1 'polypeptide(L)'
;RENADDWTKFGDPWSHRRDKLAVKVNFANQTVIAVPYDMPVIGFENNTIGTLRLWQCEAEKELDFDAFNAQNYAKALETKNKAEDITRVLYPNDSTLEGKQLRIKQQYVLSSASLQDILRSFRENHGCDYYRLPEFDAVQLNDTHPAMAIPELIRLLQLEGMDFESAFQIAARVFSYTNH
;
A
#
# COMPACT_ATOMS: atom_id res chain seq x y z
N ARG A 1 23.82 -6.29 -2.76
CA ARG A 1 23.12 -5.97 -1.49
C ARG A 1 22.49 -4.60 -1.67
N GLU A 2 21.18 -4.54 -1.87
CA GLU A 2 20.47 -3.27 -1.96
C GLU A 2 20.49 -2.59 -0.59
N ASN A 3 20.85 -1.33 -0.57
CA ASN A 3 20.72 -0.52 0.63
C ASN A 3 19.27 -0.05 0.74
N ALA A 4 18.78 0.04 1.97
CA ALA A 4 17.49 0.61 2.24
C ALA A 4 17.53 2.11 1.90
N ASP A 5 16.57 2.57 1.10
CA ASP A 5 16.44 3.98 0.72
C ASP A 5 15.34 4.67 1.52
N ASP A 6 15.62 5.88 1.95
CA ASP A 6 14.62 6.81 2.48
C ASP A 6 14.23 7.82 1.39
N TRP A 7 13.20 7.49 0.66
CA TRP A 7 12.70 8.29 -0.47
C TRP A 7 11.88 9.52 -0.04
N THR A 8 11.59 9.64 1.25
CA THR A 8 10.91 10.82 1.81
C THR A 8 11.88 11.80 2.49
N LYS A 9 13.12 11.38 2.74
CA LYS A 9 14.09 12.10 3.58
C LYS A 9 14.36 13.55 3.17
N PHE A 10 14.42 13.81 1.89
CA PHE A 10 14.76 15.15 1.37
C PHE A 10 13.56 15.85 0.71
N GLY A 11 12.37 15.25 0.78
CA GLY A 11 11.22 15.63 -0.03
C GLY A 11 11.52 15.45 -1.53
N ASP A 12 10.49 15.26 -2.30
CA ASP A 12 10.60 15.20 -3.75
C ASP A 12 9.66 16.25 -4.33
N PRO A 13 10.18 17.33 -4.96
CA PRO A 13 9.35 18.38 -5.53
C PRO A 13 8.45 17.89 -6.67
N TRP A 14 8.74 16.71 -7.23
CA TRP A 14 7.95 16.06 -8.27
C TRP A 14 6.89 15.12 -7.72
N SER A 15 6.93 14.81 -6.43
CA SER A 15 6.00 13.92 -5.77
C SER A 15 4.82 14.69 -5.17
N HIS A 16 3.61 14.33 -5.56
CA HIS A 16 2.38 14.98 -5.13
C HIS A 16 1.60 14.11 -4.14
N ARG A 17 1.51 14.57 -2.90
CA ARG A 17 0.67 13.93 -1.87
C ARG A 17 -0.80 14.00 -2.25
N ARG A 18 -1.53 12.87 -2.13
CA ARG A 18 -2.94 12.74 -2.48
C ARG A 18 -3.79 12.34 -1.28
N ASP A 19 -4.02 13.26 -0.35
CA ASP A 19 -4.77 12.99 0.89
C ASP A 19 -6.15 12.38 0.66
N LYS A 20 -6.87 12.81 -0.39
CA LYS A 20 -8.21 12.31 -0.72
C LYS A 20 -8.22 10.85 -1.18
N LEU A 21 -7.07 10.31 -1.54
CA LEU A 21 -6.89 8.93 -2.00
C LEU A 21 -6.26 8.04 -0.92
N ALA A 22 -6.09 8.58 0.29
CA ALA A 22 -5.58 7.81 1.41
C ALA A 22 -6.54 6.67 1.77
N VAL A 23 -5.99 5.51 2.11
CA VAL A 23 -6.76 4.32 2.46
C VAL A 23 -6.34 3.77 3.81
N LYS A 24 -7.26 3.10 4.50
CA LYS A 24 -6.96 2.39 5.75
C LYS A 24 -6.48 0.98 5.45
N VAL A 25 -5.41 0.58 6.12
CA VAL A 25 -4.92 -0.79 6.12
C VAL A 25 -4.94 -1.32 7.55
N ASN A 26 -5.69 -2.41 7.75
CA ASN A 26 -5.90 -3.00 9.06
C ASN A 26 -5.01 -4.21 9.27
N PHE A 27 -4.29 -4.22 10.37
CA PHE A 27 -3.63 -5.39 10.94
C PHE A 27 -4.43 -5.88 12.15
N ALA A 28 -4.10 -7.05 12.69
CA ALA A 28 -4.79 -7.61 13.85
C ALA A 28 -4.73 -6.68 15.09
N ASN A 29 -3.65 -5.93 15.22
CA ASN A 29 -3.36 -5.10 16.40
C ASN A 29 -3.05 -3.62 16.08
N GLN A 30 -3.20 -3.20 14.84
CA GLN A 30 -2.84 -1.86 14.39
C GLN A 30 -3.62 -1.50 13.13
N THR A 31 -4.08 -0.26 13.04
CA THR A 31 -4.60 0.34 11.80
C THR A 31 -3.67 1.48 11.40
N VAL A 32 -3.34 1.55 10.12
CA VAL A 32 -2.55 2.63 9.55
C VAL A 32 -3.28 3.28 8.39
N ILE A 33 -2.96 4.54 8.12
CA ILE A 33 -3.41 5.27 6.95
C ILE A 33 -2.29 5.20 5.92
N ALA A 34 -2.53 4.60 4.77
CA ALA A 34 -1.62 4.63 3.64
C ALA A 34 -1.98 5.83 2.77
N VAL A 35 -1.06 6.79 2.66
CA VAL A 35 -1.22 8.02 1.88
C VAL A 35 -0.40 7.90 0.60
N PRO A 36 -1.03 8.07 -0.59
CA PRO A 36 -0.31 7.97 -1.85
C PRO A 36 0.41 9.26 -2.21
N TYR A 37 1.59 9.09 -2.79
CA TYR A 37 2.41 10.14 -3.40
C TYR A 37 2.62 9.79 -4.86
N ASP A 38 2.19 10.68 -5.75
CA ASP A 38 2.23 10.48 -7.19
C ASP A 38 3.39 11.22 -7.82
N MET A 39 4.16 10.51 -8.63
CA MET A 39 5.23 11.08 -9.46
C MET A 39 4.89 10.86 -10.94
N PRO A 40 4.88 11.91 -11.78
CA PRO A 40 4.62 11.78 -13.20
C PRO A 40 5.78 11.11 -13.92
N VAL A 41 5.48 10.19 -14.82
CA VAL A 41 6.44 9.56 -15.73
C VAL A 41 6.05 9.92 -17.15
N ILE A 42 6.84 10.79 -17.77
CA ILE A 42 6.55 11.35 -19.10
C ILE A 42 6.91 10.31 -20.17
N GLY A 43 5.97 10.03 -21.07
CA GLY A 43 6.20 9.17 -22.21
C GLY A 43 7.12 9.85 -23.26
N PHE A 44 7.92 9.02 -23.95
CA PHE A 44 8.83 9.50 -24.99
C PHE A 44 8.05 9.80 -26.28
N GLU A 45 8.19 11.02 -26.79
CA GLU A 45 7.59 11.50 -28.06
C GLU A 45 6.07 11.20 -28.23
N ASN A 46 5.31 11.19 -27.13
CA ASN A 46 3.87 11.00 -27.14
C ASN A 46 3.19 11.87 -26.06
N ASN A 47 1.86 11.90 -26.07
CA ASN A 47 1.07 12.67 -25.10
C ASN A 47 0.65 11.86 -23.88
N THR A 48 1.36 10.77 -23.58
CA THR A 48 1.05 9.90 -22.45
C THR A 48 1.88 10.28 -21.25
N ILE A 49 1.26 10.39 -20.08
CA ILE A 49 1.92 10.56 -18.79
C ILE A 49 1.48 9.41 -17.89
N GLY A 50 2.43 8.54 -17.54
CA GLY A 50 2.22 7.51 -16.52
C GLY A 50 2.34 8.08 -15.11
N THR A 51 1.88 7.35 -14.12
CA THR A 51 2.00 7.71 -12.71
C THR A 51 2.75 6.62 -11.97
N LEU A 52 3.85 6.98 -11.34
CA LEU A 52 4.47 6.17 -10.30
C LEU A 52 3.83 6.57 -8.96
N ARG A 53 3.13 5.65 -8.33
CA ARG A 53 2.49 5.86 -7.02
C ARG A 53 3.25 5.14 -5.94
N LEU A 54 3.68 5.90 -4.94
CA LEU A 54 4.35 5.41 -3.75
C LEU A 54 3.43 5.64 -2.55
N TRP A 55 3.58 4.83 -1.49
CA TRP A 55 2.74 4.91 -0.32
C TRP A 55 3.55 5.22 0.92
N GLN A 56 3.02 6.10 1.77
CA GLN A 56 3.56 6.38 3.10
C GLN A 56 2.52 6.02 4.16
N CYS A 57 2.94 5.30 5.20
CA CYS A 57 2.09 4.99 6.32
C CYS A 57 2.11 6.11 7.36
N GLU A 58 0.92 6.44 7.85
CA GLU A 58 0.70 7.40 8.92
C GLU A 58 -0.22 6.78 9.99
N ALA A 59 -0.11 7.26 11.23
CA ALA A 59 -1.01 6.84 12.30
C ALA A 59 -2.37 7.57 12.18
N GLU A 60 -3.46 6.93 12.61
CA GLU A 60 -4.76 7.61 12.74
C GLU A 60 -4.72 8.73 13.79
N LYS A 61 -3.87 8.56 14.81
CA LYS A 61 -3.61 9.58 15.83
C LYS A 61 -2.11 9.81 15.91
N GLU A 62 -1.69 11.02 15.65
CA GLU A 62 -0.27 11.38 15.62
C GLU A 62 0.35 11.53 17.00
N LEU A 63 -0.46 11.85 18.03
CA LEU A 63 0.02 12.15 19.36
C LEU A 63 -0.93 11.60 20.42
N ASP A 64 -0.40 10.92 21.41
CA ASP A 64 -1.07 10.62 22.68
C ASP A 64 -0.88 11.81 23.64
N PHE A 65 -1.91 12.67 23.70
CA PHE A 65 -1.89 13.88 24.52
C PHE A 65 -1.74 13.60 26.01
N ASP A 66 -2.31 12.51 26.52
CA ASP A 66 -2.22 12.16 27.95
C ASP A 66 -0.79 11.76 28.30
N ALA A 67 -0.17 10.95 27.48
CA ALA A 67 1.25 10.59 27.65
C ALA A 67 2.16 11.81 27.50
N PHE A 68 1.86 12.73 26.57
CA PHE A 68 2.62 13.95 26.37
C PHE A 68 2.53 14.86 27.60
N ASN A 69 1.33 15.08 28.13
CA ASN A 69 1.10 15.90 29.34
C ASN A 69 1.72 15.27 30.58
N ALA A 70 1.83 13.96 30.63
CA ALA A 70 2.56 13.23 31.67
C ALA A 70 4.09 13.24 31.47
N GLN A 71 4.62 14.03 30.55
CA GLN A 71 6.04 14.15 30.19
C GLN A 71 6.66 12.84 29.69
N ASN A 72 5.84 11.89 29.25
CA ASN A 72 6.31 10.66 28.59
C ASN A 72 6.29 10.84 27.05
N TYR A 73 7.22 11.64 26.55
CA TYR A 73 7.29 12.04 25.15
C TYR A 73 7.53 10.86 24.19
N ALA A 74 8.32 9.86 24.63
CA ALA A 74 8.58 8.66 23.82
C ALA A 74 7.28 7.86 23.60
N LYS A 75 6.50 7.65 24.67
CA LYS A 75 5.19 6.97 24.58
C LYS A 75 4.18 7.78 23.77
N ALA A 76 4.21 9.11 23.90
CA ALA A 76 3.32 10.00 23.18
C ALA A 76 3.42 9.87 21.66
N LEU A 77 4.60 9.52 21.14
CA LEU A 77 4.89 9.34 19.71
C LEU A 77 4.97 7.87 19.28
N GLU A 78 4.78 6.93 20.18
CA GLU A 78 4.98 5.49 19.89
C GLU A 78 4.10 5.00 18.76
N THR A 79 2.80 5.34 18.78
CA THR A 79 1.84 4.92 17.75
C THR A 79 2.17 5.52 16.39
N LYS A 80 2.56 6.81 16.37
CA LYS A 80 3.01 7.49 15.16
C LYS A 80 4.24 6.81 14.59
N ASN A 81 5.28 6.62 15.39
CA ASN A 81 6.52 6.00 14.94
C ASN A 81 6.30 4.57 14.41
N LYS A 82 5.49 3.75 15.11
CA LYS A 82 5.17 2.39 14.66
C LYS A 82 4.44 2.34 13.32
N ALA A 83 3.61 3.34 13.01
CA ALA A 83 2.95 3.42 11.71
C ALA A 83 3.92 3.87 10.62
N GLU A 84 4.67 4.94 10.86
CA GLU A 84 5.63 5.49 9.91
C GLU A 84 6.78 4.53 9.60
N ASP A 85 7.24 3.74 10.59
CA ASP A 85 8.33 2.78 10.43
C ASP A 85 8.04 1.73 9.34
N ILE A 86 6.76 1.44 9.07
CA ILE A 86 6.38 0.45 8.03
C ILE A 86 6.91 0.86 6.66
N THR A 87 6.91 2.16 6.35
CA THR A 87 7.33 2.68 5.04
C THR A 87 8.54 3.62 5.12
N ARG A 88 9.15 3.79 6.29
CA ARG A 88 10.26 4.72 6.50
C ARG A 88 11.49 4.34 5.71
N VAL A 89 11.76 3.04 5.60
CA VAL A 89 12.91 2.49 4.88
C VAL A 89 12.43 1.33 4.02
N LEU A 90 12.71 1.39 2.70
CA LEU A 90 12.39 0.30 1.78
C LEU A 90 13.29 -0.90 2.06
N TYR A 91 12.70 -2.10 2.07
CA TYR A 91 13.39 -3.37 2.38
C TYR A 91 14.16 -3.34 3.71
N PRO A 92 13.48 -3.15 4.84
CA PRO A 92 14.15 -3.13 6.15
C PRO A 92 14.87 -4.47 6.40
N ASN A 93 15.90 -4.41 7.24
CA ASN A 93 16.66 -5.61 7.64
C ASN A 93 15.72 -6.62 8.30
N ASP A 94 15.80 -7.88 7.89
CA ASP A 94 14.95 -9.00 8.32
C ASP A 94 15.73 -10.11 9.06
N SER A 95 16.88 -9.77 9.63
CA SER A 95 17.70 -10.72 10.40
C SER A 95 17.06 -11.12 11.75
N THR A 96 16.15 -10.30 12.28
CA THR A 96 15.40 -10.56 13.51
C THR A 96 13.93 -10.84 13.23
N LEU A 97 13.20 -11.34 14.24
CA LEU A 97 11.74 -11.56 14.12
C LEU A 97 11.01 -10.24 13.89
N GLU A 98 11.38 -9.19 14.59
CA GLU A 98 10.80 -7.85 14.46
C GLU A 98 11.03 -7.29 13.04
N GLY A 99 12.24 -7.46 12.51
CA GLY A 99 12.56 -7.06 11.14
C GLY A 99 11.76 -7.81 10.10
N LYS A 100 11.57 -9.12 10.27
CA LYS A 100 10.70 -9.94 9.41
C LYS A 100 9.25 -9.47 9.47
N GLN A 101 8.72 -9.19 10.66
CA GLN A 101 7.38 -8.68 10.84
C GLN A 101 7.20 -7.30 10.19
N LEU A 102 8.16 -6.40 10.34
CA LEU A 102 8.13 -5.09 9.71
C LEU A 102 8.12 -5.20 8.19
N ARG A 103 8.97 -6.08 7.63
CA ARG A 103 9.04 -6.33 6.19
C ARG A 103 7.75 -6.90 5.62
N ILE A 104 7.11 -7.85 6.33
CA ILE A 104 5.80 -8.38 5.93
C ILE A 104 4.73 -7.30 6.01
N LYS A 105 4.71 -6.47 7.05
CA LYS A 105 3.80 -5.34 7.16
C LYS A 105 3.95 -4.36 5.99
N GLN A 106 5.19 -4.04 5.62
CA GLN A 106 5.47 -3.19 4.46
C GLN A 106 4.92 -3.78 3.17
N GLN A 107 5.21 -5.05 2.89
CA GLN A 107 4.71 -5.75 1.69
C GLN A 107 3.18 -5.78 1.65
N TYR A 108 2.54 -6.05 2.79
CA TYR A 108 1.08 -6.08 2.89
C TYR A 108 0.45 -4.69 2.65
N VAL A 109 0.97 -3.65 3.30
CA VAL A 109 0.45 -2.28 3.13
C VAL A 109 0.54 -1.83 1.69
N LEU A 110 1.69 -2.01 1.05
CA LEU A 110 1.89 -1.60 -0.35
C LEU A 110 0.94 -2.33 -1.29
N SER A 111 0.73 -3.63 -1.07
CA SER A 111 -0.20 -4.45 -1.86
C SER A 111 -1.66 -4.05 -1.61
N SER A 112 -2.08 -3.98 -0.34
CA SER A 112 -3.46 -3.67 0.04
C SER A 112 -3.86 -2.25 -0.39
N ALA A 113 -3.00 -1.26 -0.14
CA ALA A 113 -3.28 0.11 -0.53
C ALA A 113 -3.42 0.27 -2.05
N SER A 114 -2.54 -0.36 -2.82
CA SER A 114 -2.62 -0.35 -4.29
C SER A 114 -3.88 -1.00 -4.81
N LEU A 115 -4.28 -2.15 -4.26
CA LEU A 115 -5.49 -2.85 -4.69
C LEU A 115 -6.77 -2.10 -4.29
N GLN A 116 -6.81 -1.50 -3.11
CA GLN A 116 -7.94 -0.65 -2.70
C GLN A 116 -8.11 0.53 -3.65
N ASP A 117 -7.01 1.13 -4.10
CA ASP A 117 -7.06 2.23 -5.06
C ASP A 117 -7.49 1.77 -6.46
N ILE A 118 -7.02 0.61 -6.94
CA ILE A 118 -7.46 0.00 -8.20
C ILE A 118 -8.97 -0.26 -8.15
N LEU A 119 -9.48 -0.90 -7.10
CA LEU A 119 -10.91 -1.19 -6.98
C LEU A 119 -11.76 0.08 -6.86
N ARG A 120 -11.26 1.11 -6.16
CA ARG A 120 -11.91 2.43 -6.11
C ARG A 120 -12.00 3.04 -7.51
N SER A 121 -10.87 3.08 -8.24
CA SER A 121 -10.81 3.63 -9.59
C SER A 121 -11.71 2.85 -10.56
N PHE A 122 -11.70 1.53 -10.48
CA PHE A 122 -12.60 0.69 -11.28
C PHE A 122 -14.06 1.05 -11.01
N ARG A 123 -14.46 1.13 -9.73
CA ARG A 123 -15.83 1.46 -9.34
C ARG A 123 -16.27 2.83 -9.86
N GLU A 124 -15.40 3.83 -9.78
CA GLU A 124 -15.69 5.20 -10.24
C GLU A 124 -15.88 5.26 -11.77
N ASN A 125 -15.13 4.47 -12.53
CA ASN A 125 -15.13 4.53 -14.00
C ASN A 125 -16.03 3.49 -14.66
N HIS A 126 -16.25 2.32 -14.02
CA HIS A 126 -16.90 1.15 -14.63
C HIS A 126 -18.06 0.58 -13.81
N GLY A 127 -18.32 1.12 -12.60
CA GLY A 127 -19.36 0.63 -11.69
C GLY A 127 -18.90 -0.55 -10.82
N CYS A 128 -19.87 -1.22 -10.19
CA CYS A 128 -19.58 -2.24 -9.16
C CYS A 128 -19.58 -3.68 -9.70
N ASP A 129 -19.61 -3.87 -11.01
CA ASP A 129 -19.54 -5.21 -11.61
C ASP A 129 -18.10 -5.68 -11.71
N TYR A 130 -17.55 -6.17 -10.61
CA TYR A 130 -16.16 -6.61 -10.53
C TYR A 130 -15.84 -7.88 -11.34
N TYR A 131 -16.84 -8.59 -11.88
CA TYR A 131 -16.58 -9.66 -12.85
C TYR A 131 -15.88 -9.15 -14.11
N ARG A 132 -16.02 -7.87 -14.40
CA ARG A 132 -15.39 -7.20 -15.52
C ARG A 132 -14.02 -6.59 -15.21
N LEU A 133 -13.56 -6.68 -13.96
CA LEU A 133 -12.24 -6.13 -13.55
C LEU A 133 -11.11 -6.57 -14.50
N PRO A 134 -11.00 -7.84 -14.93
CA PRO A 134 -9.95 -8.28 -15.85
C PRO A 134 -10.01 -7.71 -17.27
N GLU A 135 -11.08 -7.01 -17.64
CA GLU A 135 -11.20 -6.31 -18.94
C GLU A 135 -10.45 -4.97 -18.94
N PHE A 136 -10.27 -4.37 -17.76
CA PHE A 136 -9.75 -3.01 -17.59
C PHE A 136 -8.44 -2.95 -16.83
N ASP A 137 -8.21 -3.90 -15.92
CA ASP A 137 -7.07 -3.90 -15.02
C ASP A 137 -6.23 -5.17 -15.17
N ALA A 138 -4.93 -4.99 -15.31
CA ALA A 138 -3.93 -6.06 -15.30
C ALA A 138 -2.80 -5.68 -14.32
N VAL A 139 -2.45 -6.58 -13.42
CA VAL A 139 -1.44 -6.36 -12.39
C VAL A 139 -0.27 -7.32 -12.61
N GLN A 140 0.91 -6.76 -12.84
CA GLN A 140 2.14 -7.52 -12.89
C GLN A 140 2.80 -7.55 -11.51
N LEU A 141 2.94 -8.74 -10.94
CA LEU A 141 3.67 -8.95 -9.69
C LEU A 141 5.16 -9.17 -10.01
N ASN A 142 5.98 -8.26 -9.53
CA ASN A 142 7.41 -8.31 -9.75
C ASN A 142 8.09 -8.96 -8.54
N ASP A 143 8.50 -10.25 -8.68
CA ASP A 143 9.06 -11.10 -7.64
C ASP A 143 8.05 -11.44 -6.52
N THR A 144 8.54 -12.08 -5.45
CA THR A 144 7.72 -12.60 -4.34
C THR A 144 7.22 -11.52 -3.38
N HIS A 145 7.84 -10.34 -3.38
CA HIS A 145 7.51 -9.25 -2.46
C HIS A 145 6.03 -8.83 -2.51
N PRO A 146 5.39 -8.67 -3.70
CA PRO A 146 3.98 -8.32 -3.81
C PRO A 146 3.04 -9.53 -3.88
N ALA A 147 3.49 -10.76 -3.64
CA ALA A 147 2.67 -11.97 -3.78
C ALA A 147 1.43 -11.97 -2.87
N MET A 148 1.48 -11.25 -1.73
CA MET A 148 0.34 -11.07 -0.85
C MET A 148 -0.83 -10.32 -1.50
N ALA A 149 -0.61 -9.66 -2.64
CA ALA A 149 -1.66 -9.00 -3.41
C ALA A 149 -2.72 -9.99 -3.91
N ILE A 150 -2.35 -11.24 -4.21
CA ILE A 150 -3.28 -12.26 -4.70
C ILE A 150 -4.38 -12.56 -3.65
N PRO A 151 -4.05 -13.06 -2.45
CA PRO A 151 -5.07 -13.29 -1.43
C PRO A 151 -5.75 -12.00 -0.96
N GLU A 152 -5.08 -10.86 -1.02
CA GLU A 152 -5.67 -9.58 -0.63
C GLU A 152 -6.76 -9.14 -1.63
N LEU A 153 -6.56 -9.29 -2.93
CA LEU A 153 -7.61 -8.99 -3.91
C LEU A 153 -8.84 -9.87 -3.67
N ILE A 154 -8.64 -11.18 -3.44
CA ILE A 154 -9.73 -12.11 -3.12
C ILE A 154 -10.49 -11.63 -1.88
N ARG A 155 -9.78 -11.28 -0.81
CA ARG A 155 -10.37 -10.77 0.42
C ARG A 155 -11.18 -9.49 0.20
N LEU A 156 -10.63 -8.54 -0.57
CA LEU A 156 -11.31 -7.28 -0.88
C LEU A 156 -12.58 -7.51 -1.70
N LEU A 157 -12.55 -8.39 -2.70
CA LEU A 157 -13.73 -8.74 -3.49
C LEU A 157 -14.80 -9.47 -2.65
N GLN A 158 -14.38 -10.30 -1.67
CA GLN A 158 -15.32 -10.92 -0.73
C GLN A 158 -15.98 -9.87 0.18
N LEU A 159 -15.30 -8.81 0.56
CA LEU A 159 -15.90 -7.69 1.32
C LEU A 159 -16.95 -6.93 0.49
N GLU A 160 -16.81 -6.92 -0.83
CA GLU A 160 -17.83 -6.39 -1.76
C GLU A 160 -18.99 -7.38 -2.01
N GLY A 161 -19.01 -8.51 -1.32
CA GLY A 161 -20.10 -9.50 -1.36
C GLY A 161 -19.91 -10.65 -2.34
N MET A 162 -18.72 -10.79 -2.94
CA MET A 162 -18.43 -11.88 -3.87
C MET A 162 -18.08 -13.17 -3.12
N ASP A 163 -18.47 -14.32 -3.65
CA ASP A 163 -18.01 -15.60 -3.15
C ASP A 163 -16.52 -15.84 -3.47
N PHE A 164 -15.92 -16.77 -2.71
CA PHE A 164 -14.48 -17.06 -2.83
C PHE A 164 -14.09 -17.53 -4.25
N GLU A 165 -14.86 -18.45 -4.83
CA GLU A 165 -14.53 -19.03 -6.14
C GLU A 165 -14.55 -17.97 -7.24
N SER A 166 -15.58 -17.13 -7.25
CA SER A 166 -15.68 -15.99 -8.20
C SER A 166 -14.51 -15.01 -8.01
N ALA A 167 -14.19 -14.64 -6.78
CA ALA A 167 -13.08 -13.75 -6.47
C ALA A 167 -11.73 -14.36 -6.87
N PHE A 168 -11.54 -15.65 -6.66
CA PHE A 168 -10.34 -16.38 -7.09
C PHE A 168 -10.18 -16.37 -8.62
N GLN A 169 -11.25 -16.63 -9.36
CA GLN A 169 -11.22 -16.62 -10.83
C GLN A 169 -10.88 -15.23 -11.38
N ILE A 170 -11.37 -14.17 -10.74
CA ILE A 170 -11.01 -12.79 -11.12
C ILE A 170 -9.53 -12.56 -10.84
N ALA A 171 -9.03 -12.90 -9.65
CA ALA A 171 -7.62 -12.75 -9.30
C ALA A 171 -6.71 -13.51 -10.29
N ALA A 172 -7.07 -14.74 -10.67
CA ALA A 172 -6.32 -15.53 -11.64
C ALA A 172 -6.21 -14.89 -13.03
N ARG A 173 -7.17 -14.02 -13.39
CA ARG A 173 -7.17 -13.30 -14.67
C ARG A 173 -6.52 -11.91 -14.60
N VAL A 174 -6.50 -11.30 -13.41
CA VAL A 174 -5.93 -9.96 -13.19
C VAL A 174 -4.42 -10.01 -13.02
N PHE A 175 -3.91 -11.03 -12.31
CA PHE A 175 -2.49 -11.10 -11.96
C PHE A 175 -1.64 -11.84 -12.97
N SER A 176 -0.45 -11.29 -13.22
CA SER A 176 0.68 -11.97 -13.84
C SER A 176 1.88 -11.88 -12.91
N TYR A 177 2.77 -12.86 -12.98
CA TYR A 177 3.90 -12.98 -12.06
C TYR A 177 5.23 -13.14 -12.81
N THR A 178 6.24 -12.40 -12.37
CA THR A 178 7.63 -12.55 -12.83
C THR A 178 8.53 -12.90 -11.66
N ASN A 179 9.19 -14.04 -11.76
CA ASN A 179 10.21 -14.48 -10.80
C ASN A 179 11.59 -13.94 -11.16
N HIS A 180 12.36 -13.58 -10.17
CA HIS A 180 13.74 -13.11 -10.36
C HIS A 180 14.77 -14.03 -9.74
#